data_e55129d5018a260983937bc5c86660cc
#
_entry.id   e55129d5018a260983937bc5c86660cc
#
_cell.length_a   1.000
_cell.length_b   1.000
_cell.length_c   1.000
_cell.angle_alpha   90.00
_cell.angle_beta   90.00
_cell.angle_gamma   90.00
#
_symmetry.space_group_name_H-M   'P 1'
#
loop_
_entity.id
_entity.type
_entity.pdbx_description
1 polymer ?
#
loop_
_entity_poly.entity_id
_entity_poly.type
_entity_poly.pdbx_seq_one_letter_code
_entity_poly.pdbx_strand_id
1 'polypeptide(L)'
;MENDGEAAAGRSLAAGADLAFFDTALGGEAVARMASAARAASSPPFTVALGAPADSGSFPTDGQASRPEDEDDAHRLIAGPIRLRLPSRVLLVDDSPTMRSIVRRVLAATRFPLNVTEAGDGGQALALARAAEFDFVFFDYNLPGLSGLEAIAELRRAKRYPGVVLMTSADDAVLAEKAHTQGIAFLKKPFYPADLEWVLCGFCGLRALSPARR
;
A
#
# COMPACT_ATOMS: atom_id res chain seq x y z
N MET A 1 -17.22 -12.46 31.09
CA MET A 1 -17.88 -13.18 29.98
C MET A 1 -17.04 -12.92 28.76
N GLU A 2 -16.38 -13.94 28.22
CA GLU A 2 -15.75 -13.86 26.91
C GLU A 2 -16.85 -13.56 25.89
N ASN A 3 -16.68 -12.54 25.09
CA ASN A 3 -17.62 -12.20 24.04
C ASN A 3 -17.51 -13.28 22.95
N ASP A 4 -18.63 -13.78 22.43
CA ASP A 4 -18.66 -14.79 21.35
C ASP A 4 -17.75 -14.45 20.17
N GLY A 5 -17.52 -13.16 19.91
CA GLY A 5 -16.60 -12.66 18.90
C GLY A 5 -15.12 -12.94 19.21
N GLU A 6 -14.68 -12.84 20.46
CA GLU A 6 -13.29 -13.13 20.85
C GLU A 6 -12.98 -14.62 20.75
N ALA A 7 -13.93 -15.47 21.16
CA ALA A 7 -13.78 -16.92 21.01
C ALA A 7 -13.79 -17.37 19.54
N ALA A 8 -14.60 -16.73 18.69
CA ALA A 8 -14.62 -16.99 17.25
C ALA A 8 -13.32 -16.55 16.58
N ALA A 9 -12.78 -15.37 16.95
CA ALA A 9 -11.49 -14.88 16.46
C ALA A 9 -10.36 -15.83 16.85
N GLY A 10 -10.32 -16.29 18.09
CA GLY A 10 -9.32 -17.26 18.56
C GLY A 10 -9.33 -18.57 17.77
N ARG A 11 -10.51 -19.12 17.45
CA ARG A 11 -10.65 -20.35 16.63
C ARG A 11 -10.18 -20.12 15.19
N SER A 12 -10.53 -18.98 14.56
CA SER A 12 -10.11 -18.65 13.20
C SER A 12 -8.60 -18.44 13.09
N LEU A 13 -7.99 -17.79 14.09
CA LEU A 13 -6.55 -17.62 14.16
C LEU A 13 -5.80 -18.95 14.34
N ALA A 14 -6.34 -19.86 15.16
CA ALA A 14 -5.80 -21.20 15.33
C ALA A 14 -5.91 -22.07 14.06
N ALA A 15 -6.89 -21.77 13.20
CA ALA A 15 -7.08 -22.45 11.91
C ALA A 15 -6.19 -21.93 10.79
N GLY A 16 -5.35 -20.89 11.03
CA GLY A 16 -4.42 -20.34 10.05
C GLY A 16 -5.10 -19.38 9.06
N ALA A 17 -5.88 -18.44 9.56
CA ALA A 17 -6.51 -17.41 8.73
C ALA A 17 -5.45 -16.51 8.06
N ASP A 18 -5.64 -16.19 6.78
CA ASP A 18 -4.79 -15.26 6.04
C ASP A 18 -5.20 -13.79 6.26
N LEU A 19 -6.48 -13.54 6.50
CA LEU A 19 -7.07 -12.23 6.74
C LEU A 19 -7.94 -12.27 7.98
N ALA A 20 -7.92 -11.20 8.78
CA ALA A 20 -8.80 -11.00 9.91
C ALA A 20 -9.37 -9.57 9.91
N PHE A 21 -10.69 -9.47 9.95
CA PHE A 21 -11.40 -8.22 10.03
C PHE A 21 -12.00 -8.06 11.42
N PHE A 22 -11.70 -6.95 12.08
CA PHE A 22 -12.21 -6.62 13.42
C PHE A 22 -13.14 -5.42 13.35
N ASP A 23 -14.41 -5.62 13.68
CA ASP A 23 -15.37 -4.51 13.72
C ASP A 23 -15.12 -3.62 14.94
N THR A 24 -14.94 -2.33 14.71
CA THR A 24 -14.70 -1.35 15.77
C THR A 24 -15.90 -1.12 16.70
N ALA A 25 -17.11 -1.57 16.30
CA ALA A 25 -18.28 -1.60 17.19
C ALA A 25 -18.11 -2.54 18.39
N LEU A 26 -17.14 -3.48 18.36
CA LEU A 26 -16.78 -4.32 19.50
C LEU A 26 -16.05 -3.53 20.62
N GLY A 27 -15.69 -2.27 20.35
CA GLY A 27 -14.93 -1.40 21.25
C GLY A 27 -13.41 -1.51 21.03
N GLY A 28 -12.73 -0.38 21.20
CA GLY A 28 -11.30 -0.27 20.87
C GLY A 28 -10.40 -1.23 21.66
N GLU A 29 -10.74 -1.51 22.91
CA GLU A 29 -9.99 -2.43 23.75
C GLU A 29 -10.11 -3.89 23.29
N ALA A 30 -11.31 -4.32 22.87
CA ALA A 30 -11.53 -5.65 22.32
C ALA A 30 -10.75 -5.84 20.99
N VAL A 31 -10.85 -4.84 20.11
CA VAL A 31 -10.08 -4.84 18.84
C VAL A 31 -8.57 -4.91 19.10
N ALA A 32 -8.06 -4.14 20.08
CA ALA A 32 -6.64 -4.17 20.42
C ALA A 32 -6.19 -5.54 20.96
N ARG A 33 -6.99 -6.19 21.82
CA ARG A 33 -6.71 -7.54 22.31
C ARG A 33 -6.70 -8.57 21.17
N MET A 34 -7.72 -8.55 20.30
CA MET A 34 -7.81 -9.46 19.16
C MET A 34 -6.67 -9.27 18.16
N ALA A 35 -6.31 -8.04 17.84
CA ALA A 35 -5.19 -7.73 16.95
C ALA A 35 -3.85 -8.18 17.55
N SER A 36 -3.67 -8.02 18.87
CA SER A 36 -2.47 -8.51 19.56
C SER A 36 -2.38 -10.03 19.53
N ALA A 37 -3.49 -10.72 19.76
CA ALA A 37 -3.57 -12.18 19.66
C ALA A 37 -3.28 -12.68 18.23
N ALA A 38 -3.80 -11.97 17.21
CA ALA A 38 -3.55 -12.27 15.81
C ALA A 38 -2.06 -12.17 15.45
N ARG A 39 -1.37 -11.14 15.95
CA ARG A 39 0.08 -10.98 15.74
C ARG A 39 0.93 -12.03 16.43
N ALA A 40 0.45 -12.61 17.51
CA ALA A 40 1.16 -13.67 18.24
C ALA A 40 0.96 -15.06 17.62
N ALA A 41 0.11 -15.20 16.60
CA ALA A 41 -0.11 -16.47 15.91
C ALA A 41 1.15 -16.93 15.17
N SER A 42 1.32 -18.23 15.00
CA SER A 42 2.44 -18.84 14.26
C SER A 42 2.51 -18.41 12.79
N SER A 43 1.35 -18.10 12.19
CA SER A 43 1.20 -17.47 10.88
C SER A 43 0.27 -16.26 11.03
N PRO A 44 0.79 -15.06 11.33
CA PRO A 44 -0.05 -13.91 11.57
C PRO A 44 -0.88 -13.51 10.34
N PRO A 45 -2.21 -13.36 10.46
CA PRO A 45 -3.04 -12.85 9.38
C PRO A 45 -2.76 -11.38 9.11
N PHE A 46 -3.13 -10.89 7.94
CA PHE A 46 -3.26 -9.46 7.71
C PHE A 46 -4.53 -8.97 8.41
N THR A 47 -4.41 -7.98 9.28
CA THR A 47 -5.49 -7.52 10.15
C THR A 47 -6.04 -6.17 9.72
N VAL A 48 -7.36 -6.03 9.65
CA VAL A 48 -8.06 -4.80 9.25
C VAL A 48 -9.11 -4.43 10.29
N ALA A 49 -9.08 -3.20 10.78
CA ALA A 49 -10.15 -2.63 11.59
C ALA A 49 -11.25 -2.06 10.68
N LEU A 50 -12.49 -2.48 10.86
CA LEU A 50 -13.65 -2.04 10.08
C LEU A 50 -14.47 -1.01 10.82
N GLY A 51 -14.91 0.04 10.10
CA GLY A 51 -15.82 1.04 10.64
C GLY A 51 -15.16 2.05 11.57
N ALA A 52 -13.82 2.16 11.54
CA ALA A 52 -13.12 3.19 12.29
C ALA A 52 -13.45 4.58 11.72
N PRO A 53 -14.02 5.51 12.53
CA PRO A 53 -14.14 6.90 12.12
C PRO A 53 -12.77 7.49 11.78
N ALA A 54 -12.72 8.50 10.92
CA ALA A 54 -11.46 9.14 10.51
C ALA A 54 -10.64 9.68 11.70
N ASP A 55 -11.33 10.06 12.78
CA ASP A 55 -10.77 10.68 13.99
C ASP A 55 -10.56 9.68 15.14
N SER A 56 -10.97 8.42 15.02
CA SER A 56 -10.69 7.41 16.03
C SER A 56 -9.23 7.00 15.95
N GLY A 57 -8.57 7.00 17.10
CA GLY A 57 -7.15 6.70 17.23
C GLY A 57 -6.74 5.41 16.52
N SER A 58 -5.43 5.24 16.37
CA SER A 58 -4.82 4.10 15.70
C SER A 58 -5.14 2.78 16.41
N PHE A 59 -5.82 1.88 15.73
CA PHE A 59 -5.90 0.49 16.17
C PHE A 59 -4.61 -0.26 15.81
N PRO A 60 -4.16 -1.22 16.63
CA PRO A 60 -2.96 -2.00 16.35
C PRO A 60 -3.23 -3.07 15.27
N THR A 61 -3.78 -2.67 14.13
CA THR A 61 -4.06 -3.50 12.94
C THR A 61 -3.17 -3.08 11.78
N ASP A 62 -3.08 -3.90 10.76
CA ASP A 62 -2.28 -3.62 9.57
C ASP A 62 -2.89 -2.57 8.66
N GLY A 63 -4.21 -2.43 8.70
CA GLY A 63 -4.96 -1.43 7.99
C GLY A 63 -6.29 -1.12 8.65
N GLN A 64 -6.93 -0.06 8.17
CA GLN A 64 -8.28 0.35 8.58
C GLN A 64 -9.11 0.59 7.32
N ALA A 65 -10.40 0.29 7.38
CA ALA A 65 -11.33 0.53 6.29
C ALA A 65 -12.71 0.92 6.82
N SER A 66 -13.49 1.60 6.00
CA SER A 66 -14.93 1.78 6.24
C SER A 66 -15.64 0.42 6.13
N ARG A 67 -16.80 0.29 6.76
CA ARG A 67 -17.67 -0.86 6.47
C ARG A 67 -18.09 -0.80 5.02
N PRO A 68 -18.13 -1.95 4.32
CA PRO A 68 -18.64 -1.98 2.95
C PRO A 68 -20.14 -1.64 2.95
N GLU A 69 -20.56 -0.81 2.00
CA GLU A 69 -21.95 -0.40 1.82
C GLU A 69 -22.68 -1.31 0.83
N ASP A 70 -21.93 -1.95 -0.08
CA ASP A 70 -22.44 -2.86 -1.09
C ASP A 70 -21.47 -4.05 -1.35
N GLU A 71 -21.88 -4.93 -2.26
CA GLU A 71 -21.09 -6.12 -2.62
C GLU A 71 -19.77 -5.77 -3.32
N ASP A 72 -19.75 -4.71 -4.14
CA ASP A 72 -18.55 -4.25 -4.82
C ASP A 72 -17.53 -3.67 -3.82
N ASP A 73 -18.00 -2.94 -2.82
CA ASP A 73 -17.17 -2.46 -1.71
C ASP A 73 -16.59 -3.63 -0.91
N ALA A 74 -17.41 -4.65 -0.62
CA ALA A 74 -16.96 -5.85 0.08
C ALA A 74 -15.90 -6.60 -0.72
N HIS A 75 -16.08 -6.75 -2.04
CA HIS A 75 -15.08 -7.36 -2.91
C HIS A 75 -13.77 -6.57 -2.92
N ARG A 76 -13.83 -5.24 -3.03
CA ARG A 76 -12.63 -4.38 -2.98
C ARG A 76 -11.89 -4.50 -1.65
N LEU A 77 -12.65 -4.51 -0.55
CA LEU A 77 -12.12 -4.63 0.80
C LEU A 77 -11.39 -5.96 1.03
N ILE A 78 -11.84 -7.04 0.44
CA ILE A 78 -11.21 -8.36 0.56
C ILE A 78 -10.01 -8.46 -0.40
N ALA A 79 -10.16 -8.02 -1.64
CA ALA A 79 -9.14 -8.12 -2.67
C ALA A 79 -7.88 -7.31 -2.34
N GLY A 80 -8.02 -6.14 -1.71
CA GLY A 80 -6.90 -5.27 -1.35
C GLY A 80 -5.87 -5.93 -0.42
N PRO A 81 -6.26 -6.40 0.77
CA PRO A 81 -5.37 -7.11 1.69
C PRO A 81 -4.76 -8.38 1.10
N ILE A 82 -5.54 -9.16 0.34
CA ILE A 82 -5.02 -10.35 -0.36
C ILE A 82 -3.89 -9.94 -1.30
N ARG A 83 -4.10 -8.89 -2.08
CA ARG A 83 -3.10 -8.38 -3.01
C ARG A 83 -1.80 -7.98 -2.31
N LEU A 84 -1.88 -7.32 -1.14
CA LEU A 84 -0.70 -6.93 -0.37
C LEU A 84 0.07 -8.13 0.23
N ARG A 85 -0.58 -9.28 0.39
CA ARG A 85 0.08 -10.52 0.86
C ARG A 85 0.72 -11.33 -0.27
N LEU A 86 0.28 -11.15 -1.50
CA LEU A 86 0.84 -11.82 -2.66
C LEU A 86 2.04 -11.05 -3.22
N PRO A 87 3.03 -11.75 -3.84
CA PRO A 87 4.16 -11.10 -4.46
C PRO A 87 3.70 -10.10 -5.54
N SER A 88 3.81 -8.81 -5.27
CA SER A 88 3.47 -7.74 -6.19
C SER A 88 4.66 -7.37 -7.07
N ARG A 89 4.40 -7.17 -8.36
CA ARG A 89 5.42 -6.75 -9.34
C ARG A 89 5.52 -5.23 -9.35
N VAL A 90 6.71 -4.73 -9.08
CA VAL A 90 7.01 -3.29 -8.97
C VAL A 90 7.98 -2.91 -10.09
N LEU A 91 7.64 -1.85 -10.84
CA LEU A 91 8.56 -1.18 -11.73
C LEU A 91 9.11 0.07 -11.03
N LEU A 92 10.42 0.12 -10.84
CA LEU A 92 11.13 1.26 -10.25
C LEU A 92 11.89 1.99 -11.34
N VAL A 93 11.57 3.27 -11.56
CA VAL A 93 12.15 4.11 -12.62
C VAL A 93 12.82 5.33 -12.02
N ASP A 94 14.13 5.40 -12.15
CA ASP A 94 14.98 6.51 -11.66
C ASP A 94 16.29 6.46 -12.45
N ASP A 95 16.82 7.58 -12.93
CA ASP A 95 18.04 7.62 -13.74
C ASP A 95 19.33 7.36 -12.93
N SER A 96 19.27 7.62 -11.61
CA SER A 96 20.40 7.41 -10.71
C SER A 96 20.48 5.95 -10.22
N PRO A 97 21.51 5.17 -10.58
CA PRO A 97 21.70 3.82 -10.05
C PRO A 97 21.81 3.78 -8.52
N THR A 98 22.38 4.82 -7.92
CA THR A 98 22.49 4.96 -6.48
C THR A 98 21.12 5.12 -5.84
N MET A 99 20.27 5.97 -6.41
CA MET A 99 18.90 6.17 -5.91
C MET A 99 18.06 4.91 -6.09
N ARG A 100 18.15 4.22 -7.24
CA ARG A 100 17.46 2.93 -7.42
C ARG A 100 17.88 1.92 -6.34
N SER A 101 19.17 1.83 -6.03
CA SER A 101 19.67 0.94 -4.97
C SER A 101 19.12 1.31 -3.59
N ILE A 102 18.99 2.61 -3.27
CA ILE A 102 18.40 3.09 -2.01
C ILE A 102 16.92 2.74 -1.97
N VAL A 103 16.15 3.12 -2.99
CA VAL A 103 14.71 2.87 -3.06
C VAL A 103 14.40 1.37 -3.02
N ARG A 104 15.16 0.55 -3.74
CA ARG A 104 15.04 -0.91 -3.68
C ARG A 104 15.22 -1.47 -2.28
N ARG A 105 16.18 -0.94 -1.50
CA ARG A 105 16.39 -1.34 -0.10
C ARG A 105 15.21 -0.93 0.78
N VAL A 106 14.65 0.27 0.56
CA VAL A 106 13.45 0.72 1.30
C VAL A 106 12.25 -0.15 0.95
N LEU A 107 12.04 -0.49 -0.33
CA LEU A 107 11.00 -1.42 -0.78
C LEU A 107 11.16 -2.81 -0.15
N ALA A 108 12.38 -3.34 -0.14
CA ALA A 108 12.68 -4.64 0.46
C ALA A 108 12.53 -4.67 2.00
N ALA A 109 12.55 -3.51 2.66
CA ALA A 109 12.34 -3.38 4.09
C ALA A 109 10.87 -3.22 4.48
N THR A 110 9.96 -3.12 3.51
CA THR A 110 8.51 -3.16 3.78
C THR A 110 8.09 -4.58 4.15
N ARG A 111 6.98 -4.70 4.85
CA ARG A 111 6.37 -6.01 5.19
C ARG A 111 5.70 -6.71 4.01
N PHE A 112 5.62 -6.06 2.83
CA PHE A 112 4.97 -6.61 1.65
C PHE A 112 5.96 -7.35 0.75
N PRO A 113 5.59 -8.49 0.17
CA PRO A 113 6.44 -9.21 -0.78
C PRO A 113 6.45 -8.49 -2.13
N LEU A 114 7.52 -7.75 -2.42
CA LEU A 114 7.65 -6.93 -3.63
C LEU A 114 8.76 -7.46 -4.53
N ASN A 115 8.42 -7.75 -5.79
CA ASN A 115 9.36 -8.12 -6.84
C ASN A 115 9.69 -6.90 -7.70
N VAL A 116 10.88 -6.33 -7.51
CA VAL A 116 11.27 -5.06 -8.12
C VAL A 116 12.03 -5.31 -9.44
N THR A 117 11.53 -4.70 -10.52
CA THR A 117 12.22 -4.54 -11.80
C THR A 117 12.65 -3.08 -11.95
N GLU A 118 13.89 -2.84 -12.34
CA GLU A 118 14.45 -1.48 -12.45
C GLU A 118 14.48 -1.01 -13.90
N ALA A 119 14.28 0.30 -14.11
CA ALA A 119 14.50 1.02 -15.34
C ALA A 119 15.29 2.30 -15.08
N GLY A 120 16.25 2.63 -15.95
CA GLY A 120 17.07 3.81 -15.84
C GLY A 120 16.52 5.05 -16.56
N ASP A 121 15.50 4.86 -17.40
CA ASP A 121 14.86 5.93 -18.15
C ASP A 121 13.41 5.57 -18.53
N GLY A 122 12.69 6.57 -19.04
CA GLY A 122 11.29 6.42 -19.45
C GLY A 122 11.08 5.47 -20.63
N GLY A 123 12.03 5.41 -21.57
CA GLY A 123 11.97 4.51 -22.72
C GLY A 123 12.09 3.04 -22.29
N GLN A 124 13.05 2.74 -21.43
CA GLN A 124 13.21 1.42 -20.83
C GLN A 124 11.97 1.03 -20.01
N ALA A 125 11.43 1.97 -19.23
CA ALA A 125 10.22 1.74 -18.44
C ALA A 125 9.03 1.37 -19.33
N LEU A 126 8.82 2.09 -20.44
CA LEU A 126 7.76 1.81 -21.41
C LEU A 126 7.96 0.45 -22.09
N ALA A 127 9.19 0.09 -22.45
CA ALA A 127 9.50 -1.20 -23.06
C ALA A 127 9.17 -2.36 -22.10
N LEU A 128 9.58 -2.24 -20.83
CA LEU A 128 9.27 -3.24 -19.79
C LEU A 128 7.78 -3.34 -19.53
N ALA A 129 7.07 -2.23 -19.48
CA ALA A 129 5.63 -2.20 -19.25
C ALA A 129 4.80 -2.75 -20.41
N ARG A 130 5.34 -2.74 -21.63
CA ARG A 130 4.73 -3.43 -22.79
C ARG A 130 4.96 -4.93 -22.74
N ALA A 131 6.09 -5.37 -22.21
CA ALA A 131 6.49 -6.77 -22.12
C ALA A 131 5.85 -7.51 -20.94
N ALA A 132 5.52 -6.81 -19.87
CA ALA A 132 5.06 -7.40 -18.61
C ALA A 132 4.06 -6.49 -17.88
N GLU A 133 3.20 -7.09 -17.05
CA GLU A 133 2.29 -6.37 -16.16
C GLU A 133 2.99 -6.05 -14.84
N PHE A 134 2.72 -4.88 -14.29
CA PHE A 134 3.18 -4.45 -12.98
C PHE A 134 1.99 -4.07 -12.12
N ASP A 135 2.09 -4.32 -10.83
CA ASP A 135 1.08 -3.96 -9.85
C ASP A 135 1.26 -2.52 -9.37
N PHE A 136 2.50 -2.10 -9.25
CA PHE A 136 2.88 -0.74 -8.85
C PHE A 136 4.01 -0.22 -9.72
N VAL A 137 3.99 1.09 -9.98
CA VAL A 137 5.07 1.79 -10.71
C VAL A 137 5.53 2.98 -9.86
N PHE A 138 6.80 2.98 -9.49
CA PHE A 138 7.47 4.08 -8.80
C PHE A 138 8.31 4.85 -9.81
N PHE A 139 8.01 6.11 -9.98
CA PHE A 139 8.58 6.95 -11.02
C PHE A 139 9.29 8.16 -10.42
N ASP A 140 10.57 8.38 -10.75
CA ASP A 140 11.22 9.64 -10.40
C ASP A 140 10.67 10.79 -11.25
N TYR A 141 10.41 11.93 -10.60
CA TYR A 141 9.93 13.11 -11.29
C TYR A 141 10.96 13.71 -12.25
N ASN A 142 12.24 13.67 -11.87
CA ASN A 142 13.34 14.33 -12.58
C ASN A 142 14.05 13.40 -13.57
N LEU A 143 13.31 12.67 -14.39
CA LEU A 143 13.92 11.84 -15.42
C LEU A 143 14.39 12.70 -16.61
N PRO A 144 15.60 12.46 -17.16
CA PRO A 144 16.04 13.14 -18.35
C PRO A 144 15.18 12.74 -19.57
N GLY A 145 14.81 13.74 -20.38
CA GLY A 145 14.12 13.56 -21.66
C GLY A 145 12.60 13.46 -21.60
N LEU A 146 12.03 12.77 -20.65
CA LEU A 146 10.59 12.66 -20.44
C LEU A 146 10.27 12.98 -18.98
N SER A 147 9.39 13.92 -18.71
CA SER A 147 9.00 14.19 -17.34
C SER A 147 8.27 12.97 -16.75
N GLY A 148 8.42 12.74 -15.44
CA GLY A 148 7.75 11.62 -14.77
C GLY A 148 6.25 11.58 -15.06
N LEU A 149 5.58 12.74 -15.13
CA LEU A 149 4.14 12.83 -15.43
C LEU A 149 3.81 12.44 -16.88
N GLU A 150 4.63 12.80 -17.86
CA GLU A 150 4.44 12.41 -19.26
C GLU A 150 4.65 10.91 -19.44
N ALA A 151 5.69 10.34 -18.84
CA ALA A 151 5.93 8.92 -18.86
C ALA A 151 4.77 8.14 -18.19
N ILE A 152 4.25 8.61 -17.07
CA ILE A 152 3.08 8.03 -16.40
C ILE A 152 1.84 8.09 -17.31
N ALA A 153 1.62 9.20 -18.03
CA ALA A 153 0.51 9.32 -18.96
C ALA A 153 0.60 8.30 -20.11
N GLU A 154 1.79 8.10 -20.67
CA GLU A 154 2.04 7.09 -21.69
C GLU A 154 1.84 5.65 -21.16
N LEU A 155 2.34 5.35 -19.96
CA LEU A 155 2.14 4.08 -19.30
C LEU A 155 0.64 3.79 -19.07
N ARG A 156 -0.14 4.77 -18.65
CA ARG A 156 -1.59 4.64 -18.43
C ARG A 156 -2.38 4.40 -19.70
N ARG A 157 -1.93 4.94 -20.84
CA ARG A 157 -2.54 4.67 -22.14
C ARG A 157 -2.30 3.24 -22.60
N ALA A 158 -1.13 2.68 -22.26
CA ALA A 158 -0.72 1.37 -22.73
C ALA A 158 -1.39 0.22 -21.94
N LYS A 159 -1.54 0.35 -20.64
CA LYS A 159 -2.10 -0.70 -19.76
C LYS A 159 -2.69 -0.13 -18.47
N ARG A 160 -3.48 -0.96 -17.78
CA ARG A 160 -4.12 -0.65 -16.50
C ARG A 160 -3.11 -0.83 -15.36
N TYR A 161 -2.64 0.26 -14.76
CA TYR A 161 -1.81 0.21 -13.55
C TYR A 161 -2.68 0.54 -12.33
N PRO A 162 -2.75 -0.34 -11.33
CA PRO A 162 -3.53 -0.08 -10.15
C PRO A 162 -2.88 0.93 -9.19
N GLY A 163 -1.55 1.08 -9.22
CA GLY A 163 -0.84 2.02 -8.36
C GLY A 163 0.34 2.72 -9.05
N VAL A 164 0.25 4.05 -9.19
CA VAL A 164 1.35 4.88 -9.69
C VAL A 164 1.82 5.83 -8.61
N VAL A 165 3.11 5.82 -8.34
CA VAL A 165 3.78 6.63 -7.32
C VAL A 165 4.79 7.53 -7.98
N LEU A 166 4.66 8.84 -7.79
CA LEU A 166 5.64 9.82 -8.21
C LEU A 166 6.59 10.12 -7.04
N MET A 167 7.88 9.91 -7.25
CA MET A 167 8.93 10.21 -6.28
C MET A 167 9.66 11.49 -6.66
N THR A 168 9.90 12.38 -5.70
CA THR A 168 10.63 13.64 -5.97
C THR A 168 11.38 14.13 -4.74
N SER A 169 12.46 14.87 -4.95
CA SER A 169 13.18 15.61 -3.91
C SER A 169 12.64 17.05 -3.75
N ALA A 170 11.84 17.53 -4.71
CA ALA A 170 11.28 18.86 -4.66
C ALA A 170 10.15 18.96 -3.63
N ASP A 171 10.10 20.11 -2.94
CA ASP A 171 8.99 20.49 -2.08
C ASP A 171 8.02 21.34 -2.89
N ASP A 172 7.26 20.70 -3.76
CA ASP A 172 6.36 21.35 -4.70
C ASP A 172 4.91 20.94 -4.44
N ALA A 173 4.20 21.81 -3.72
CA ALA A 173 2.79 21.57 -3.39
C ALA A 173 1.89 21.55 -4.64
N VAL A 174 2.25 22.31 -5.68
CA VAL A 174 1.50 22.34 -6.95
C VAL A 174 1.66 21.01 -7.69
N LEU A 175 2.88 20.46 -7.67
CA LEU A 175 3.14 19.14 -8.23
C LEU A 175 2.40 18.04 -7.47
N ALA A 176 2.39 18.12 -6.14
CA ALA A 176 1.68 17.15 -5.30
C ALA A 176 0.16 17.17 -5.58
N GLU A 177 -0.44 18.35 -5.68
CA GLU A 177 -1.86 18.52 -6.01
C GLU A 177 -2.16 18.02 -7.44
N LYS A 178 -1.30 18.32 -8.39
CA LYS A 178 -1.42 17.86 -9.78
C LYS A 178 -1.31 16.34 -9.90
N ALA A 179 -0.45 15.73 -9.13
CA ALA A 179 -0.36 14.26 -9.02
C ALA A 179 -1.65 13.68 -8.42
N HIS A 180 -2.12 14.26 -7.31
CA HIS A 180 -3.33 13.83 -6.62
C HIS A 180 -4.58 13.90 -7.50
N THR A 181 -4.80 14.99 -8.24
CA THR A 181 -5.94 15.14 -9.17
C THR A 181 -5.93 14.10 -10.29
N GLN A 182 -4.77 13.54 -10.60
CA GLN A 182 -4.60 12.46 -11.56
C GLN A 182 -4.64 11.06 -10.91
N GLY A 183 -4.92 10.96 -9.63
CA GLY A 183 -4.91 9.68 -8.90
C GLY A 183 -3.51 9.04 -8.86
N ILE A 184 -2.46 9.86 -8.80
CA ILE A 184 -1.06 9.47 -8.65
C ILE A 184 -0.68 9.71 -7.20
N ALA A 185 -0.16 8.70 -6.52
CA ALA A 185 0.39 8.89 -5.18
C ALA A 185 1.72 9.66 -5.27
N PHE A 186 1.98 10.47 -4.27
CA PHE A 186 3.15 11.33 -4.21
C PHE A 186 4.04 10.94 -3.02
N LEU A 187 5.34 10.73 -3.27
CA LEU A 187 6.34 10.45 -2.24
C LEU A 187 7.49 11.44 -2.33
N LYS A 188 7.65 12.23 -1.26
CA LYS A 188 8.79 13.14 -1.12
C LYS A 188 10.01 12.38 -0.62
N LYS A 189 11.13 12.45 -1.35
CA LYS A 189 12.43 11.92 -0.92
C LYS A 189 13.06 12.82 0.16
N PRO A 190 13.68 12.28 1.24
CA PRO A 190 13.80 10.86 1.55
C PRO A 190 12.51 10.30 2.17
N PHE A 191 12.20 9.05 1.88
CA PHE A 191 11.07 8.33 2.45
C PHE A 191 11.53 7.01 3.08
N TYR A 192 10.70 6.46 3.96
CA TYR A 192 10.97 5.28 4.77
C TYR A 192 10.00 4.14 4.42
N PRO A 193 10.24 2.90 4.88
CA PRO A 193 9.32 1.78 4.62
C PRO A 193 7.87 2.08 5.02
N ALA A 194 7.64 2.79 6.13
CA ALA A 194 6.29 3.15 6.57
C ALA A 194 5.55 4.07 5.59
N ASP A 195 6.26 4.99 4.91
CA ASP A 195 5.66 5.86 3.89
C ASP A 195 5.22 5.06 2.66
N LEU A 196 6.04 4.07 2.26
CA LEU A 196 5.70 3.15 1.19
C LEU A 196 4.50 2.26 1.55
N GLU A 197 4.49 1.70 2.75
CA GLU A 197 3.38 0.89 3.25
C GLU A 197 2.08 1.69 3.28
N TRP A 198 2.14 2.95 3.71
CA TRP A 198 0.98 3.85 3.67
C TRP A 198 0.43 4.02 2.26
N VAL A 199 1.29 4.28 1.27
CA VAL A 199 0.88 4.43 -0.13
C VAL A 199 0.31 3.13 -0.69
N LEU A 200 0.97 2.00 -0.46
CA LEU A 200 0.54 0.70 -0.96
C LEU A 200 -0.81 0.27 -0.38
N CYS A 201 -1.02 0.50 0.92
CA CYS A 201 -2.32 0.29 1.57
C CYS A 201 -3.41 1.17 0.94
N GLY A 202 -3.10 2.45 0.68
CA GLY A 202 -4.04 3.38 0.04
C GLY A 202 -4.53 2.90 -1.33
N PHE A 203 -3.66 2.33 -2.16
CA PHE A 203 -4.06 1.74 -3.45
C PHE A 203 -4.96 0.51 -3.30
N CYS A 204 -4.92 -0.13 -2.15
CA CYS A 204 -5.75 -1.29 -1.84
C CYS A 204 -7.03 -0.91 -1.06
N GLY A 205 -7.39 0.37 -1.01
CA GLY A 205 -8.58 0.86 -0.30
C GLY A 205 -8.47 0.82 1.22
N LEU A 206 -7.25 0.64 1.75
CA LEU A 206 -6.98 0.62 3.18
C LEU A 206 -6.36 1.94 3.63
N ARG A 207 -6.73 2.39 4.81
CA ARG A 207 -6.00 3.43 5.54
C ARG A 207 -4.92 2.73 6.38
N ALA A 208 -3.67 2.90 6.01
CA ALA A 208 -2.57 2.55 6.90
C ALA A 208 -2.42 3.62 7.99
N LEU A 209 -1.74 3.27 9.07
CA LEU A 209 -1.32 4.24 10.06
C LEU A 209 -0.47 5.30 9.36
N SER A 210 -0.91 6.56 9.38
CA SER A 210 -0.09 7.66 8.85
C SER A 210 1.26 7.61 9.56
N PRO A 211 2.39 7.58 8.81
CA PRO A 211 3.68 7.68 9.45
C PRO A 211 3.68 8.97 10.27
N ALA A 212 3.97 8.86 11.56
CA ALA A 212 4.07 10.04 12.42
C ALA A 212 5.07 10.99 11.76
N ARG A 213 4.59 12.17 11.35
CA ARG A 213 5.47 13.22 10.81
C ARG A 213 6.49 13.54 11.92
N ARG A 214 7.72 13.06 11.73
CA ARG A 214 8.86 13.44 12.57
C ARG A 214 9.45 14.74 12.06
#